data_209154ffda5dcd193b4a3bb7e29077f0
#
_entry.id   209154ffda5dcd193b4a3bb7e29077f0
#
_cell.length_a   1.000
_cell.length_b   1.000
_cell.length_c   1.000
_cell.angle_alpha   90.00
_cell.angle_beta   90.00
_cell.angle_gamma   90.00
#
_symmetry.space_group_name_H-M   'P 1'
#
loop_
_entity.id
_entity.type
_entity.pdbx_description
1 polymer ?
#
loop_
_entity_poly.entity_id
_entity_poly.type
_entity_poly.pdbx_seq_one_letter_code
_entity_poly.pdbx_strand_id
1 'polypeptide(L)'
;MSQQWKRRKMMAMKAKSTKTSQKKVIEISEEYKENIRNNSYLGKKGYTILRSVISEDDQKILYDELNVKPVTIGPVYNASADEGAFPVYRENAKKIYIPRFYGIKRYGLPNRSEITEGEDINVSFPKPLRDYQDKIVDVYMNHVKNPVCVGSEKIGNGGILEVPCGRGKTVMALKIISLVQKKTLIIVHKEFLMNQWIDRANEFLPGARIGKIQGPVFDVEGKDIVIGMLQTLYDRALPENAFDCFGLTIIDEVHRIGSEQFSKTLLRVVSPNMLGISATVDRKDKLTCVLYMFIGPKIYTEERKDEDPVCVRSVEYIASDPQFNETETDFRGQTKYSTMISKLCGFGPRSDFIVKILSDLLVESKENNNEAQIMVLAHNRCILKYFYEAITHKGFATVGYYVGGMKQADLQETEYKQIVLATYAMAAEALDIKSLSILLMATPKTDITQSVGRILRVRHDNPVVVDIVDRHEIFQNQWTKRRRFYKKCNYRIVATDSIRYKGMNIDWKTDKTWNRVFDPKIHKHNNDNEGTGGNPILQKKCLINISTLDIES
;
A
#
# COMPACT_ATOMS: atom_id res chain seq x y z
N MET A 1 37.57 8.76 -29.29
CA MET A 1 37.74 7.64 -28.34
C MET A 1 37.24 6.36 -28.96
N SER A 2 38.09 5.32 -29.11
CA SER A 2 37.85 4.13 -29.91
C SER A 2 36.78 3.22 -29.29
N GLN A 3 36.02 2.51 -30.14
CA GLN A 3 35.01 1.50 -29.75
C GLN A 3 35.59 0.42 -28.81
N GLN A 4 36.91 0.15 -28.92
CA GLN A 4 37.61 -0.78 -28.03
C GLN A 4 37.69 -0.28 -26.57
N TRP A 5 37.82 1.03 -26.34
CA TRP A 5 37.82 1.60 -24.98
C TRP A 5 36.46 1.50 -24.30
N LYS A 6 35.37 1.74 -25.09
CA LYS A 6 33.98 1.55 -24.60
C LYS A 6 33.68 0.09 -24.26
N ARG A 7 34.14 -0.88 -25.09
CA ARG A 7 33.99 -2.31 -24.79
C ARG A 7 34.82 -2.75 -23.57
N ARG A 8 36.05 -2.29 -23.38
CA ARG A 8 36.85 -2.58 -22.18
C ARG A 8 36.23 -1.98 -20.90
N LYS A 9 35.66 -0.77 -20.97
CA LYS A 9 34.95 -0.15 -19.84
C LYS A 9 33.67 -0.87 -19.50
N MET A 10 32.93 -1.36 -20.50
CA MET A 10 31.71 -2.15 -20.34
C MET A 10 32.02 -3.55 -19.78
N MET A 11 33.11 -4.20 -20.20
CA MET A 11 33.57 -5.47 -19.62
C MET A 11 34.10 -5.30 -18.19
N ALA A 12 34.78 -4.22 -17.88
CA ALA A 12 35.23 -3.90 -16.52
C ALA A 12 34.05 -3.53 -15.60
N MET A 13 33.00 -2.90 -16.12
CA MET A 13 31.75 -2.70 -15.38
C MET A 13 30.96 -4.00 -15.16
N LYS A 14 30.90 -4.89 -16.16
CA LYS A 14 30.31 -6.23 -15.98
C LYS A 14 31.10 -7.09 -15.00
N ALA A 15 32.44 -7.03 -15.03
CA ALA A 15 33.28 -7.76 -14.06
C ALA A 15 33.20 -7.21 -12.64
N LYS A 16 32.83 -5.92 -12.45
CA LYS A 16 32.56 -5.36 -11.12
C LYS A 16 31.14 -5.67 -10.62
N SER A 17 30.18 -5.94 -11.50
CA SER A 17 28.81 -6.32 -11.13
C SER A 17 28.66 -7.81 -10.76
N THR A 18 29.64 -8.64 -11.06
CA THR A 18 29.65 -10.09 -10.72
C THR A 18 30.39 -10.43 -9.42
N LYS A 19 30.87 -9.44 -8.67
CA LYS A 19 31.25 -9.63 -7.27
C LYS A 19 30.07 -9.28 -6.35
N THR A 20 28.91 -9.87 -6.56
CA THR A 20 27.94 -10.07 -5.51
C THR A 20 28.59 -11.06 -4.55
N SER A 21 29.03 -10.58 -3.39
CA SER A 21 29.46 -11.43 -2.30
C SER A 21 28.29 -12.38 -2.04
N GLN A 22 28.42 -13.65 -2.40
CA GLN A 22 27.57 -14.71 -1.87
C GLN A 22 27.66 -14.57 -0.36
N LYS A 23 26.60 -14.03 0.27
CA LYS A 23 26.44 -14.10 1.73
C LYS A 23 26.52 -15.58 2.04
N LYS A 24 27.61 -16.01 2.68
CA LYS A 24 27.74 -17.35 3.22
C LYS A 24 26.52 -17.53 4.14
N VAL A 25 25.58 -18.33 3.73
CA VAL A 25 24.54 -18.84 4.62
C VAL A 25 25.30 -19.77 5.57
N ILE A 26 25.60 -19.29 6.77
CA ILE A 26 26.17 -20.13 7.81
C ILE A 26 25.00 -20.98 8.29
N GLU A 27 24.97 -22.24 7.88
CA GLU A 27 24.03 -23.20 8.42
C GLU A 27 24.30 -23.35 9.92
N ILE A 28 23.32 -22.94 10.71
CA ILE A 28 23.38 -23.06 12.16
C ILE A 28 23.05 -24.51 12.50
N SER A 29 23.93 -25.20 13.27
CA SER A 29 23.68 -26.59 13.68
C SER A 29 22.40 -26.71 14.52
N GLU A 30 21.75 -27.85 14.44
CA GLU A 30 20.53 -28.10 15.24
C GLU A 30 20.83 -28.09 16.75
N GLU A 31 21.98 -28.55 17.17
CA GLU A 31 22.43 -28.47 18.56
C GLU A 31 22.53 -27.04 19.06
N TYR A 32 23.08 -26.15 18.23
CA TYR A 32 23.12 -24.71 18.56
C TYR A 32 21.72 -24.09 18.62
N LYS A 33 20.83 -24.42 17.66
CA LYS A 33 19.45 -23.94 17.70
C LYS A 33 18.73 -24.42 18.94
N GLU A 34 18.96 -25.68 19.35
CA GLU A 34 18.36 -26.22 20.55
C GLU A 34 18.87 -25.50 21.81
N ASN A 35 20.17 -25.22 21.90
CA ASN A 35 20.72 -24.41 22.99
C ASN A 35 20.09 -22.98 23.03
N ILE A 36 19.89 -22.35 21.88
CA ILE A 36 19.20 -21.06 21.82
C ILE A 36 17.74 -21.21 22.27
N ARG A 37 16.98 -22.21 21.79
CA ARG A 37 15.58 -22.46 22.19
C ARG A 37 15.43 -22.63 23.71
N ASN A 38 16.33 -23.36 24.32
CA ASN A 38 16.33 -23.65 25.77
C ASN A 38 16.64 -22.38 26.61
N ASN A 39 17.34 -21.40 26.04
CA ASN A 39 17.74 -20.15 26.70
C ASN A 39 17.04 -18.93 26.14
N SER A 40 15.87 -19.12 25.53
CA SER A 40 15.04 -18.09 24.95
C SER A 40 13.57 -18.26 25.35
N TYR A 41 12.79 -17.23 25.10
CA TYR A 41 11.33 -17.28 25.28
C TYR A 41 10.65 -16.26 24.35
N LEU A 42 9.37 -16.49 24.08
CA LEU A 42 8.52 -15.49 23.45
C LEU A 42 7.95 -14.59 24.52
N GLY A 43 8.19 -13.30 24.42
CA GLY A 43 7.77 -12.33 25.42
C GLY A 43 7.15 -11.07 24.82
N LYS A 44 6.83 -10.12 25.69
CA LYS A 44 6.23 -8.83 25.36
C LYS A 44 7.07 -7.95 24.41
N LYS A 45 8.33 -8.29 24.17
CA LYS A 45 9.26 -7.59 23.27
C LYS A 45 9.68 -8.47 22.07
N GLY A 46 8.92 -9.53 21.78
CA GLY A 46 9.19 -10.46 20.70
C GLY A 46 9.97 -11.70 21.17
N TYR A 47 10.85 -12.21 20.33
CA TYR A 47 11.71 -13.36 20.62
C TYR A 47 12.91 -12.89 21.47
N THR A 48 13.01 -13.35 22.69
CA THR A 48 14.01 -12.92 23.68
C THR A 48 15.06 -14.01 23.89
N ILE A 49 16.34 -13.68 23.74
CA ILE A 49 17.46 -14.61 23.87
C ILE A 49 18.43 -14.09 24.93
N LEU A 50 18.98 -14.99 25.77
CA LEU A 50 20.09 -14.65 26.66
C LEU A 50 21.37 -14.43 25.83
N ARG A 51 22.02 -13.28 26.01
CA ARG A 51 23.25 -12.94 25.22
C ARG A 51 24.40 -13.91 25.46
N SER A 52 24.48 -14.53 26.64
CA SER A 52 25.52 -15.47 27.00
C SER A 52 25.58 -16.75 26.15
N VAL A 53 24.47 -17.08 25.46
CA VAL A 53 24.41 -18.29 24.63
C VAL A 53 24.58 -18.01 23.14
N ILE A 54 24.62 -16.75 22.76
CA ILE A 54 24.81 -16.35 21.36
C ILE A 54 26.30 -16.32 21.04
N SER A 55 26.72 -17.07 20.01
CA SER A 55 28.11 -17.05 19.55
C SER A 55 28.44 -15.69 18.90
N GLU A 56 29.72 -15.32 18.92
CA GLU A 56 30.18 -14.05 18.31
C GLU A 56 29.81 -13.96 16.82
N ASP A 57 29.90 -15.06 16.10
CA ASP A 57 29.60 -15.08 14.67
C ASP A 57 28.09 -14.93 14.43
N ASP A 58 27.25 -15.57 15.24
CA ASP A 58 25.79 -15.41 15.12
C ASP A 58 25.36 -14.02 15.55
N GLN A 59 26.00 -13.42 16.55
CA GLN A 59 25.74 -12.04 16.94
C GLN A 59 26.04 -11.04 15.81
N LYS A 60 27.13 -11.23 15.07
CA LYS A 60 27.45 -10.40 13.90
C LYS A 60 26.38 -10.52 12.83
N ILE A 61 25.92 -11.75 12.55
CA ILE A 61 24.84 -12.00 11.57
C ILE A 61 23.54 -11.34 12.02
N LEU A 62 23.17 -11.47 13.30
CA LEU A 62 21.98 -10.81 13.84
C LEU A 62 22.02 -9.31 13.66
N TYR A 63 23.17 -8.67 13.95
CA TYR A 63 23.33 -7.23 13.77
C TYR A 63 23.29 -6.81 12.29
N ASP A 64 23.88 -7.60 11.40
CA ASP A 64 23.86 -7.32 9.96
C ASP A 64 22.45 -7.45 9.36
N GLU A 65 21.70 -8.50 9.75
CA GLU A 65 20.36 -8.76 9.22
C GLU A 65 19.28 -7.87 9.85
N LEU A 66 19.46 -7.50 11.13
CA LEU A 66 18.49 -6.69 11.88
C LEU A 66 18.83 -5.20 11.92
N ASN A 67 19.92 -4.77 11.30
CA ASN A 67 20.21 -3.37 11.02
C ASN A 67 19.80 -3.06 9.58
N VAL A 68 18.51 -2.77 9.40
CA VAL A 68 17.92 -2.65 8.06
C VAL A 68 18.15 -1.28 7.46
N LYS A 69 18.45 -1.24 6.16
CA LYS A 69 18.69 -0.01 5.42
C LYS A 69 17.69 0.15 4.28
N PRO A 70 16.92 1.26 4.24
CA PRO A 70 16.11 1.58 3.08
C PRO A 70 16.95 1.76 1.82
N VAL A 71 16.56 1.14 0.72
CA VAL A 71 17.18 1.42 -0.58
C VAL A 71 16.59 2.72 -1.11
N THR A 72 17.39 3.79 -1.12
CA THR A 72 16.97 5.06 -1.73
C THR A 72 16.98 4.95 -3.25
N ILE A 73 15.81 5.19 -3.86
CA ILE A 73 15.68 5.26 -5.31
C ILE A 73 15.98 6.70 -5.75
N GLY A 74 17.23 6.98 -6.03
CA GLY A 74 17.69 8.29 -6.47
C GLY A 74 19.21 8.44 -6.36
N PRO A 75 19.82 9.47 -6.95
CA PRO A 75 21.24 9.74 -6.76
C PRO A 75 21.48 10.15 -5.31
N VAL A 76 22.18 9.30 -4.59
CA VAL A 76 22.61 9.56 -3.22
C VAL A 76 23.88 10.39 -3.28
N TYR A 77 23.81 11.65 -2.85
CA TYR A 77 24.96 12.51 -2.71
C TYR A 77 25.55 12.39 -1.31
N ASN A 78 26.77 11.87 -1.21
CA ASN A 78 27.62 11.88 0.00
C ASN A 78 26.95 11.38 1.29
N ALA A 79 26.00 10.47 1.22
CA ALA A 79 25.57 9.76 2.41
C ALA A 79 26.67 8.80 2.83
N SER A 80 27.12 8.86 4.08
CA SER A 80 27.96 7.83 4.69
C SER A 80 27.28 6.47 4.53
N ALA A 81 28.06 5.39 4.49
CA ALA A 81 27.52 4.05 4.24
C ALA A 81 26.37 3.66 5.19
N ASP A 82 26.23 4.31 6.34
CA ASP A 82 25.26 4.02 7.41
C ASP A 82 24.11 5.04 7.54
N GLU A 83 24.07 6.09 6.71
CA GLU A 83 22.96 7.05 6.78
C GLU A 83 21.63 6.40 6.42
N GLY A 84 20.65 6.43 7.38
CA GLY A 84 19.31 5.90 7.22
C GLY A 84 19.14 4.42 7.61
N ALA A 85 20.19 3.73 8.06
CA ALA A 85 20.06 2.40 8.65
C ALA A 85 19.46 2.52 10.07
N PHE A 86 18.61 1.56 10.46
CA PHE A 86 18.04 1.51 11.81
C PHE A 86 17.92 0.06 12.31
N PRO A 87 18.07 -0.15 13.63
CA PRO A 87 17.94 -1.48 14.21
C PRO A 87 16.46 -1.87 14.35
N VAL A 88 16.14 -3.11 13.99
CA VAL A 88 14.84 -3.74 14.24
C VAL A 88 14.91 -4.72 15.42
N TYR A 89 15.84 -4.50 16.33
CA TYR A 89 16.01 -5.25 17.58
C TYR A 89 16.21 -4.28 18.76
N ARG A 90 16.16 -4.82 19.96
CA ARG A 90 16.55 -4.13 21.20
C ARG A 90 17.45 -5.05 22.01
N GLU A 91 18.28 -4.48 22.85
CA GLU A 91 19.14 -5.24 23.75
C GLU A 91 19.40 -4.54 25.07
N ASN A 92 19.81 -5.30 26.05
CA ASN A 92 20.38 -4.84 27.30
C ASN A 92 21.63 -5.69 27.63
N ALA A 93 22.23 -5.49 28.79
CA ALA A 93 23.44 -6.22 29.19
C ALA A 93 23.28 -7.76 29.16
N LYS A 94 22.07 -8.28 29.39
CA LYS A 94 21.82 -9.71 29.56
C LYS A 94 21.03 -10.35 28.41
N LYS A 95 20.21 -9.59 27.69
CA LYS A 95 19.24 -10.12 26.72
C LYS A 95 19.23 -9.33 25.42
N ILE A 96 18.96 -10.00 24.32
CA ILE A 96 18.58 -9.42 23.03
C ILE A 96 17.12 -9.75 22.71
N TYR A 97 16.40 -8.77 22.18
CA TYR A 97 15.00 -8.85 21.78
C TYR A 97 14.91 -8.65 20.28
N ILE A 98 14.47 -9.67 19.57
CA ILE A 98 14.36 -9.67 18.11
C ILE A 98 12.90 -9.91 17.68
N PRO A 99 12.53 -9.54 16.44
CA PRO A 99 11.17 -9.77 15.95
C PRO A 99 10.75 -11.24 16.07
N ARG A 100 9.51 -11.47 16.51
CA ARG A 100 8.99 -12.80 16.83
C ARG A 100 9.18 -13.80 15.69
N PHE A 101 8.69 -13.48 14.50
CA PHE A 101 8.73 -14.40 13.36
C PHE A 101 10.14 -14.56 12.77
N TYR A 102 11.00 -13.57 12.90
CA TYR A 102 12.41 -13.73 12.56
C TYR A 102 13.11 -14.74 13.48
N GLY A 103 12.92 -14.59 14.80
CA GLY A 103 13.50 -15.53 15.76
C GLY A 103 12.99 -16.96 15.58
N ILE A 104 11.67 -17.13 15.39
CA ILE A 104 11.06 -18.45 15.12
C ILE A 104 11.62 -19.06 13.83
N LYS A 105 11.73 -18.28 12.76
CA LYS A 105 12.30 -18.76 11.48
C LYS A 105 13.75 -19.18 11.62
N ARG A 106 14.56 -18.45 12.40
CA ARG A 106 15.99 -18.68 12.52
C ARG A 106 16.34 -19.82 13.46
N TYR A 107 15.71 -19.88 14.63
CA TYR A 107 16.06 -20.81 15.71
C TYR A 107 14.98 -21.85 16.01
N GLY A 108 13.76 -21.66 15.52
CA GLY A 108 12.59 -22.45 15.91
C GLY A 108 11.86 -21.85 17.11
N LEU A 109 10.84 -22.55 17.57
CA LEU A 109 10.03 -22.14 18.71
C LEU A 109 10.79 -22.35 20.01
N PRO A 110 10.85 -21.36 20.91
CA PRO A 110 11.42 -21.55 22.23
C PRO A 110 10.47 -22.37 23.11
N ASN A 111 11.03 -22.94 24.18
CA ASN A 111 10.26 -23.81 25.07
C ASN A 111 9.33 -23.06 26.04
N ARG A 112 9.39 -21.74 26.09
CA ARG A 112 8.61 -20.89 26.99
C ARG A 112 7.98 -19.72 26.24
N SER A 113 6.73 -19.37 26.59
CA SER A 113 6.04 -18.16 26.15
C SER A 113 5.53 -17.35 27.34
N GLU A 114 5.63 -16.05 27.24
CA GLU A 114 5.05 -15.06 28.17
C GLU A 114 4.03 -14.15 27.44
N ILE A 115 3.64 -14.52 26.20
CA ILE A 115 2.62 -13.79 25.43
C ILE A 115 1.26 -14.15 26.03
N THR A 116 0.52 -13.13 26.46
CA THR A 116 -0.83 -13.30 26.99
C THR A 116 -1.83 -13.63 25.88
N GLU A 117 -2.87 -14.40 26.18
CA GLU A 117 -3.94 -14.72 25.22
C GLU A 117 -4.83 -13.49 24.88
N GLY A 118 -4.73 -12.43 25.66
CA GLY A 118 -5.61 -11.26 25.58
C GLY A 118 -7.01 -11.53 26.15
N GLU A 119 -7.77 -10.46 26.35
CA GLU A 119 -9.13 -10.52 26.88
C GLU A 119 -10.12 -11.02 25.83
N ASP A 120 -11.11 -11.81 26.26
CA ASP A 120 -12.24 -12.20 25.41
C ASP A 120 -13.22 -11.05 25.24
N ILE A 121 -13.82 -10.95 24.07
CA ILE A 121 -14.88 -10.01 23.75
C ILE A 121 -16.09 -10.77 23.19
N ASN A 122 -17.23 -10.10 23.16
CA ASN A 122 -18.43 -10.65 22.56
C ASN A 122 -19.01 -9.64 21.56
N VAL A 123 -18.57 -9.72 20.31
CA VAL A 123 -19.02 -8.84 19.24
C VAL A 123 -19.61 -9.65 18.09
N SER A 124 -20.72 -9.20 17.54
CA SER A 124 -21.39 -9.86 16.42
C SER A 124 -21.21 -9.07 15.13
N PHE A 125 -21.11 -9.79 14.00
CA PHE A 125 -21.04 -9.23 12.66
C PHE A 125 -22.28 -9.67 11.88
N PRO A 126 -23.39 -8.90 11.89
CA PRO A 126 -24.67 -9.32 11.35
C PRO A 126 -24.80 -9.22 9.83
N LYS A 127 -23.95 -8.43 9.17
CA LYS A 127 -24.02 -8.22 7.72
C LYS A 127 -23.35 -9.35 6.96
N PRO A 128 -23.89 -9.82 5.81
CA PRO A 128 -23.22 -10.81 4.97
C PRO A 128 -21.97 -10.23 4.32
N LEU A 129 -20.96 -11.05 4.13
CA LEU A 129 -19.84 -10.77 3.28
C LEU A 129 -20.17 -11.13 1.82
N ARG A 130 -19.34 -10.68 0.89
CA ARG A 130 -19.37 -11.17 -0.50
C ARG A 130 -18.56 -12.47 -0.57
N ASP A 131 -18.93 -13.38 -1.46
CA ASP A 131 -18.30 -14.73 -1.58
C ASP A 131 -16.77 -14.72 -1.61
N TYR A 132 -16.18 -13.75 -2.29
CA TYR A 132 -14.73 -13.63 -2.34
C TYR A 132 -14.13 -13.12 -1.02
N GLN A 133 -14.88 -12.34 -0.25
CA GLN A 133 -14.43 -11.84 1.06
C GLN A 133 -14.45 -12.96 2.09
N ASP A 134 -15.48 -13.82 2.06
CA ASP A 134 -15.53 -15.01 2.91
C ASP A 134 -14.31 -15.91 2.69
N LYS A 135 -13.97 -16.18 1.42
CA LYS A 135 -12.76 -16.98 1.09
C LYS A 135 -11.48 -16.39 1.65
N ILE A 136 -11.32 -15.06 1.61
CA ILE A 136 -10.12 -14.40 2.13
C ILE A 136 -10.09 -14.46 3.66
N VAL A 137 -11.23 -14.24 4.30
CA VAL A 137 -11.39 -14.38 5.76
C VAL A 137 -11.05 -15.81 6.20
N ASP A 138 -11.55 -16.81 5.48
CA ASP A 138 -11.29 -18.22 5.77
C ASP A 138 -9.79 -18.57 5.68
N VAL A 139 -9.05 -17.99 4.72
CA VAL A 139 -7.59 -18.19 4.65
C VAL A 139 -6.91 -17.74 5.94
N TYR A 140 -7.26 -16.56 6.46
CA TYR A 140 -6.69 -16.07 7.70
C TYR A 140 -7.14 -16.92 8.89
N MET A 141 -8.44 -17.24 8.99
CA MET A 141 -8.98 -18.03 10.09
C MET A 141 -8.38 -19.45 10.14
N ASN A 142 -8.18 -20.08 9.00
CA ASN A 142 -7.52 -21.39 8.93
C ASN A 142 -6.04 -21.29 9.34
N HIS A 143 -5.35 -20.20 8.98
CA HIS A 143 -3.98 -19.95 9.40
C HIS A 143 -3.86 -19.75 10.92
N VAL A 144 -4.83 -19.08 11.54
CA VAL A 144 -4.88 -18.82 13.00
C VAL A 144 -5.35 -20.05 13.79
N LYS A 145 -6.27 -20.87 13.22
CA LYS A 145 -6.75 -22.12 13.85
C LYS A 145 -5.65 -23.17 14.06
N ASN A 146 -4.56 -23.08 13.32
CA ASN A 146 -3.36 -23.88 13.52
C ASN A 146 -2.34 -23.06 14.32
N PRO A 147 -2.61 -22.79 15.61
CA PRO A 147 -1.75 -21.93 16.39
C PRO A 147 -0.38 -22.56 16.54
N VAL A 148 0.64 -21.74 16.46
CA VAL A 148 1.96 -22.13 16.87
C VAL A 148 1.90 -22.36 18.38
N CYS A 149 2.35 -23.53 18.83
CA CYS A 149 2.36 -23.90 20.25
C CYS A 149 3.79 -23.93 20.79
N VAL A 150 3.96 -23.49 22.02
CA VAL A 150 5.18 -23.66 22.80
C VAL A 150 4.83 -24.51 24.03
N GLY A 151 5.26 -25.77 24.02
CA GLY A 151 4.79 -26.72 25.01
C GLY A 151 3.27 -26.89 24.96
N SER A 152 2.58 -26.62 26.06
CA SER A 152 1.12 -26.64 26.18
C SER A 152 0.46 -25.28 25.83
N GLU A 153 1.24 -24.23 25.64
CA GLU A 153 0.74 -22.87 25.44
C GLU A 153 0.53 -22.56 23.97
N LYS A 154 -0.65 -22.03 23.65
CA LYS A 154 -0.96 -21.47 22.33
C LYS A 154 -0.41 -20.05 22.24
N ILE A 155 0.50 -19.81 21.33
CA ILE A 155 1.11 -18.48 21.14
C ILE A 155 0.52 -17.71 19.96
N GLY A 156 -0.52 -18.23 19.34
CA GLY A 156 -1.16 -17.62 18.18
C GLY A 156 -0.28 -17.60 16.95
N ASN A 157 -0.74 -16.89 15.93
CA ASN A 157 -0.06 -16.80 14.64
C ASN A 157 -0.28 -15.43 14.00
N GLY A 158 0.48 -15.14 12.94
CA GLY A 158 0.35 -13.90 12.21
C GLY A 158 0.48 -14.07 10.71
N GLY A 159 -0.15 -13.16 9.96
CA GLY A 159 -0.10 -13.20 8.50
C GLY A 159 -0.53 -11.91 7.85
N ILE A 160 -0.15 -11.73 6.60
CA ILE A 160 -0.46 -10.55 5.80
C ILE A 160 -1.39 -10.92 4.65
N LEU A 161 -2.49 -10.18 4.53
CA LEU A 161 -3.44 -10.25 3.42
C LEU A 161 -3.16 -9.10 2.43
N GLU A 162 -2.73 -9.44 1.23
CA GLU A 162 -2.57 -8.49 0.14
C GLU A 162 -3.83 -8.47 -0.72
N VAL A 163 -4.64 -7.43 -0.54
CA VAL A 163 -5.95 -7.29 -1.17
C VAL A 163 -6.07 -5.92 -1.82
N PRO A 164 -6.40 -5.81 -3.11
CA PRO A 164 -6.50 -4.55 -3.84
C PRO A 164 -7.43 -3.53 -3.17
N CYS A 165 -7.25 -2.25 -3.51
CA CYS A 165 -8.16 -1.20 -3.08
C CYS A 165 -9.58 -1.46 -3.58
N GLY A 166 -10.60 -1.06 -2.78
CA GLY A 166 -12.01 -1.23 -3.14
C GLY A 166 -12.61 -2.61 -2.86
N ARG A 167 -11.80 -3.60 -2.45
CA ARG A 167 -12.26 -4.97 -2.17
C ARG A 167 -12.80 -5.19 -0.75
N GLY A 168 -12.88 -4.11 0.07
CA GLY A 168 -13.47 -4.17 1.42
C GLY A 168 -12.53 -4.72 2.50
N LYS A 169 -11.23 -4.38 2.45
CA LYS A 169 -10.22 -4.78 3.46
C LYS A 169 -10.70 -4.58 4.90
N THR A 170 -11.20 -3.39 5.21
CA THR A 170 -11.68 -3.03 6.55
C THR A 170 -12.84 -3.93 6.98
N VAL A 171 -13.77 -4.24 6.08
CA VAL A 171 -14.94 -5.10 6.35
C VAL A 171 -14.49 -6.53 6.69
N MET A 172 -13.55 -7.07 5.91
CA MET A 172 -12.97 -8.40 6.18
C MET A 172 -12.23 -8.44 7.52
N ALA A 173 -11.48 -7.39 7.87
CA ALA A 173 -10.82 -7.30 9.17
C ALA A 173 -11.81 -7.25 10.34
N LEU A 174 -12.90 -6.49 10.21
CA LEU A 174 -13.97 -6.46 11.21
C LEU A 174 -14.67 -7.83 11.35
N LYS A 175 -14.86 -8.55 10.24
CA LYS A 175 -15.32 -9.94 10.29
C LYS A 175 -14.35 -10.85 11.03
N ILE A 176 -13.04 -10.71 10.78
CA ILE A 176 -12.00 -11.47 11.49
C ILE A 176 -12.06 -11.19 13.00
N ILE A 177 -12.23 -9.93 13.42
CA ILE A 177 -12.40 -9.57 14.84
C ILE A 177 -13.57 -10.36 15.45
N SER A 178 -14.72 -10.38 14.77
CA SER A 178 -15.91 -11.10 15.25
C SER A 178 -15.76 -12.62 15.27
N LEU A 179 -14.80 -13.19 14.54
CA LEU A 179 -14.52 -14.63 14.53
C LEU A 179 -13.44 -15.03 15.53
N VAL A 180 -12.47 -14.14 15.77
CA VAL A 180 -11.37 -14.37 16.73
C VAL A 180 -11.86 -14.14 18.16
N GLN A 181 -12.83 -13.24 18.38
CA GLN A 181 -13.44 -12.92 19.69
C GLN A 181 -12.42 -12.53 20.77
N LYS A 182 -11.37 -11.81 20.37
CA LYS A 182 -10.36 -11.28 21.29
C LYS A 182 -10.28 -9.77 21.19
N LYS A 183 -10.05 -9.10 22.32
CA LYS A 183 -9.82 -7.66 22.37
C LYS A 183 -8.76 -7.27 21.36
N THR A 184 -9.09 -6.31 20.52
CA THR A 184 -8.31 -6.01 19.32
C THR A 184 -7.72 -4.61 19.36
N LEU A 185 -6.42 -4.52 19.04
CA LEU A 185 -5.74 -3.25 18.74
C LEU A 185 -5.61 -3.08 17.23
N ILE A 186 -6.11 -1.96 16.70
CA ILE A 186 -5.95 -1.58 15.30
C ILE A 186 -4.95 -0.44 15.21
N ILE A 187 -3.84 -0.63 14.51
CA ILE A 187 -2.80 0.39 14.35
C ILE A 187 -2.98 1.12 13.03
N VAL A 188 -3.12 2.44 13.13
CA VAL A 188 -3.25 3.34 11.98
C VAL A 188 -2.22 4.47 12.07
N HIS A 189 -1.86 5.05 10.93
CA HIS A 189 -0.82 6.10 10.86
C HIS A 189 -1.38 7.51 10.66
N LYS A 190 -2.71 7.67 10.55
CA LYS A 190 -3.39 8.96 10.36
C LYS A 190 -4.75 9.00 11.04
N GLU A 191 -5.10 10.18 11.53
CA GLU A 191 -6.33 10.41 12.28
C GLU A 191 -7.59 10.12 11.48
N PHE A 192 -7.66 10.51 10.22
CA PHE A 192 -8.83 10.22 9.40
C PHE A 192 -9.04 8.71 9.18
N LEU A 193 -7.96 7.89 9.12
CA LEU A 193 -8.09 6.42 9.10
C LEU A 193 -8.68 5.92 10.42
N MET A 194 -8.28 6.52 11.55
CA MET A 194 -8.87 6.21 12.84
C MET A 194 -10.39 6.46 12.81
N ASN A 195 -10.82 7.62 12.33
CA ASN A 195 -12.24 7.96 12.22
C ASN A 195 -12.98 6.99 11.28
N GLN A 196 -12.41 6.67 10.12
CA GLN A 196 -12.99 5.67 9.21
C GLN A 196 -13.14 4.29 9.87
N TRP A 197 -12.16 3.86 10.65
CA TRP A 197 -12.24 2.60 11.37
C TRP A 197 -13.33 2.62 12.43
N ILE A 198 -13.48 3.73 13.16
CA ILE A 198 -14.57 3.93 14.14
C ILE A 198 -15.93 3.84 13.46
N ASP A 199 -16.13 4.59 12.36
CA ASP A 199 -17.39 4.60 11.61
C ASP A 199 -17.73 3.21 11.08
N ARG A 200 -16.76 2.50 10.50
CA ARG A 200 -16.95 1.14 9.99
C ARG A 200 -17.18 0.11 11.11
N ALA A 201 -16.49 0.24 12.23
CA ALA A 201 -16.72 -0.65 13.37
C ALA A 201 -18.13 -0.45 13.94
N ASN A 202 -18.62 0.78 14.07
CA ASN A 202 -20.00 1.06 14.48
C ASN A 202 -21.03 0.49 13.48
N GLU A 203 -20.74 0.55 12.18
CA GLU A 203 -21.63 0.06 11.11
C GLU A 203 -21.70 -1.48 11.06
N PHE A 204 -20.57 -2.17 11.22
CA PHE A 204 -20.46 -3.62 10.99
C PHE A 204 -20.40 -4.46 12.27
N LEU A 205 -20.05 -3.87 13.40
CA LEU A 205 -20.01 -4.51 14.71
C LEU A 205 -20.89 -3.70 15.71
N PRO A 206 -22.22 -3.67 15.51
CA PRO A 206 -23.10 -2.89 16.37
C PRO A 206 -22.99 -3.37 17.82
N GLY A 207 -22.83 -2.41 18.73
CA GLY A 207 -22.67 -2.69 20.17
C GLY A 207 -21.23 -2.93 20.62
N ALA A 208 -20.24 -2.97 19.72
CA ALA A 208 -18.82 -3.01 20.10
C ALA A 208 -18.40 -1.71 20.80
N ARG A 209 -17.72 -1.83 21.93
CA ARG A 209 -17.17 -0.71 22.69
C ARG A 209 -15.83 -0.30 22.09
N ILE A 210 -15.80 0.87 21.46
CA ILE A 210 -14.62 1.35 20.75
C ILE A 210 -13.86 2.36 21.60
N GLY A 211 -12.56 2.17 21.74
CA GLY A 211 -11.63 3.09 22.39
C GLY A 211 -10.55 3.60 21.44
N LYS A 212 -9.75 4.54 21.90
CA LYS A 212 -8.65 5.11 21.12
C LYS A 212 -7.40 5.40 21.94
N ILE A 213 -6.24 5.29 21.27
CA ILE A 213 -4.94 5.73 21.77
C ILE A 213 -4.42 6.81 20.83
N GLN A 214 -4.54 8.10 21.26
CA GLN A 214 -4.16 9.25 20.44
C GLN A 214 -3.72 10.41 21.32
N GLY A 215 -2.50 10.90 21.16
CA GLY A 215 -1.93 11.98 21.97
C GLY A 215 -2.03 11.66 23.48
N PRO A 216 -2.72 12.50 24.28
CA PRO A 216 -2.89 12.24 25.70
C PRO A 216 -3.93 11.16 26.03
N VAL A 217 -4.79 10.80 25.09
CA VAL A 217 -5.88 9.84 25.29
C VAL A 217 -5.34 8.42 25.29
N PHE A 218 -5.72 7.64 26.31
CA PHE A 218 -5.45 6.20 26.43
C PHE A 218 -6.72 5.51 26.93
N ASP A 219 -7.67 5.28 26.03
CA ASP A 219 -8.99 4.74 26.33
C ASP A 219 -9.02 3.25 25.91
N VAL A 220 -8.58 2.39 26.83
CA VAL A 220 -8.42 0.95 26.61
C VAL A 220 -9.32 0.12 27.51
N GLU A 221 -9.54 0.56 28.75
CA GLU A 221 -10.28 -0.19 29.75
C GLU A 221 -11.76 -0.37 29.37
N GLY A 222 -12.29 -1.57 29.49
CA GLY A 222 -13.67 -1.89 29.14
C GLY A 222 -14.00 -1.78 27.65
N LYS A 223 -13.01 -1.68 26.76
CA LYS A 223 -13.20 -1.61 25.30
C LYS A 223 -12.96 -2.96 24.66
N ASP A 224 -13.71 -3.20 23.58
CA ASP A 224 -13.56 -4.42 22.77
C ASP A 224 -12.55 -4.21 21.63
N ILE A 225 -12.59 -3.01 21.04
CA ILE A 225 -11.72 -2.61 19.94
C ILE A 225 -11.07 -1.27 20.30
N VAL A 226 -9.75 -1.20 20.17
CA VAL A 226 -9.00 0.05 20.40
C VAL A 226 -8.25 0.42 19.14
N ILE A 227 -8.37 1.68 18.70
CA ILE A 227 -7.67 2.18 17.54
C ILE A 227 -6.53 3.08 18.00
N GLY A 228 -5.29 2.65 17.68
CA GLY A 228 -4.06 3.31 18.12
C GLY A 228 -3.36 4.07 16.99
N MET A 229 -3.03 5.34 17.25
CA MET A 229 -2.15 6.10 16.35
C MET A 229 -0.71 5.62 16.49
N LEU A 230 -0.11 5.21 15.38
CA LEU A 230 1.27 4.72 15.34
C LEU A 230 2.25 5.67 16.05
N GLN A 231 2.16 6.96 15.79
CA GLN A 231 3.04 7.96 16.38
C GLN A 231 2.87 8.00 17.90
N THR A 232 1.64 7.96 18.41
CA THR A 232 1.39 7.94 19.87
C THR A 232 1.93 6.67 20.51
N LEU A 233 1.75 5.51 19.85
CA LEU A 233 2.29 4.23 20.32
C LEU A 233 3.82 4.21 20.35
N TYR A 234 4.46 4.95 19.44
CA TYR A 234 5.90 5.10 19.39
C TYR A 234 6.45 6.08 20.43
N ASP A 235 5.90 7.29 20.49
CA ASP A 235 6.47 8.42 21.26
C ASP A 235 6.14 8.35 22.75
N ARG A 236 4.96 7.82 23.11
CA ARG A 236 4.48 7.84 24.48
C ARG A 236 5.13 6.76 25.34
N ALA A 237 5.60 7.14 26.52
CA ALA A 237 5.97 6.19 27.55
C ALA A 237 4.71 5.53 28.13
N LEU A 238 4.50 4.25 27.82
CA LEU A 238 3.39 3.43 28.30
C LEU A 238 3.93 2.33 29.22
N PRO A 239 3.14 1.87 30.22
CA PRO A 239 3.51 0.73 31.05
C PRO A 239 3.86 -0.52 30.23
N GLU A 240 4.72 -1.39 30.74
CA GLU A 240 5.13 -2.60 30.02
C GLU A 240 3.97 -3.57 29.76
N ASN A 241 2.92 -3.52 30.58
CA ASN A 241 1.71 -4.35 30.46
C ASN A 241 0.56 -3.67 29.70
N ALA A 242 0.77 -2.47 29.14
CA ALA A 242 -0.28 -1.70 28.48
C ALA A 242 -0.98 -2.42 27.32
N PHE A 243 -0.33 -3.42 26.74
CA PHE A 243 -0.81 -4.18 25.57
C PHE A 243 -1.16 -5.64 25.87
N ASP A 244 -1.04 -6.09 27.10
CA ASP A 244 -1.26 -7.50 27.49
C ASP A 244 -2.73 -7.94 27.33
N CYS A 245 -3.66 -6.99 27.32
CA CYS A 245 -5.08 -7.26 27.13
C CYS A 245 -5.46 -7.57 25.68
N PHE A 246 -4.60 -7.31 24.69
CA PHE A 246 -4.92 -7.52 23.27
C PHE A 246 -4.55 -8.92 22.78
N GLY A 247 -5.54 -9.68 22.33
CA GLY A 247 -5.34 -11.00 21.72
C GLY A 247 -5.21 -10.96 20.20
N LEU A 248 -5.56 -9.83 19.57
CA LEU A 248 -5.39 -9.58 18.14
C LEU A 248 -4.84 -8.16 17.92
N THR A 249 -3.83 -8.03 17.06
CA THR A 249 -3.37 -6.74 16.55
C THR A 249 -3.52 -6.69 15.04
N ILE A 250 -4.22 -5.68 14.56
CA ILE A 250 -4.42 -5.43 13.11
C ILE A 250 -3.61 -4.21 12.71
N ILE A 251 -2.89 -4.31 11.60
CA ILE A 251 -2.09 -3.24 11.06
C ILE A 251 -2.61 -2.91 9.66
N ASP A 252 -3.19 -1.71 9.53
CA ASP A 252 -3.71 -1.24 8.25
C ASP A 252 -2.63 -0.55 7.42
N GLU A 253 -2.69 -0.75 6.09
CA GLU A 253 -1.75 -0.22 5.10
C GLU A 253 -0.28 -0.51 5.47
N VAL A 254 0.03 -1.78 5.75
CA VAL A 254 1.36 -2.22 6.23
C VAL A 254 2.52 -1.71 5.39
N HIS A 255 2.33 -1.46 4.09
CA HIS A 255 3.36 -0.93 3.20
C HIS A 255 3.82 0.50 3.57
N ARG A 256 3.02 1.26 4.32
CA ARG A 256 3.36 2.61 4.82
C ARG A 256 4.25 2.58 6.05
N ILE A 257 4.36 1.44 6.70
CA ILE A 257 4.76 1.32 8.11
C ILE A 257 6.18 0.73 8.28
N GLY A 258 6.96 0.52 7.23
CA GLY A 258 8.33 0.00 7.34
C GLY A 258 9.37 1.05 7.75
N SER A 259 9.13 1.78 8.83
CA SER A 259 10.05 2.78 9.38
C SER A 259 10.62 2.34 10.73
N GLU A 260 11.66 3.02 11.20
CA GLU A 260 12.20 2.83 12.55
C GLU A 260 11.11 2.95 13.63
N GLN A 261 10.21 3.93 13.50
CA GLN A 261 9.09 4.15 14.42
C GLN A 261 8.18 2.94 14.53
N PHE A 262 7.89 2.30 13.39
CA PHE A 262 7.09 1.08 13.36
C PHE A 262 7.78 -0.09 14.05
N SER A 263 9.04 -0.32 13.75
CA SER A 263 9.80 -1.41 14.37
C SER A 263 9.85 -1.24 15.90
N LYS A 264 10.06 -0.02 16.38
CA LYS A 264 10.03 0.29 17.81
C LYS A 264 8.64 0.07 18.43
N THR A 265 7.56 0.35 17.70
CA THR A 265 6.20 0.09 18.15
C THR A 265 5.94 -1.41 18.25
N LEU A 266 6.29 -2.19 17.22
CA LEU A 266 6.05 -3.63 17.21
C LEU A 266 6.95 -4.45 18.14
N LEU A 267 8.06 -3.88 18.61
CA LEU A 267 8.82 -4.44 19.74
C LEU A 267 8.17 -4.16 21.11
N ARG A 268 7.04 -3.45 21.14
CA ARG A 268 6.23 -3.18 22.35
C ARG A 268 4.84 -3.80 22.27
N VAL A 269 4.32 -3.93 21.04
CA VAL A 269 2.98 -4.48 20.79
C VAL A 269 3.16 -5.89 20.22
N VAL A 270 3.05 -6.89 21.10
CA VAL A 270 3.15 -8.31 20.72
C VAL A 270 1.87 -8.99 21.19
N SER A 271 0.98 -9.29 20.23
CA SER A 271 -0.26 -10.03 20.47
C SER A 271 -0.13 -11.47 19.96
N PRO A 272 -0.88 -12.43 20.50
CA PRO A 272 -0.89 -13.82 20.00
C PRO A 272 -1.18 -13.87 18.50
N ASN A 273 -2.21 -13.14 18.06
CA ASN A 273 -2.60 -13.08 16.66
C ASN A 273 -2.25 -11.72 16.07
N MET A 274 -1.67 -11.70 14.88
CA MET A 274 -1.34 -10.48 14.15
C MET A 274 -1.87 -10.56 12.72
N LEU A 275 -2.48 -9.48 12.26
CA LEU A 275 -3.03 -9.35 10.92
C LEU A 275 -2.48 -8.09 10.25
N GLY A 276 -1.77 -8.27 9.17
CA GLY A 276 -1.41 -7.18 8.27
C GLY A 276 -2.35 -7.11 7.08
N ILE A 277 -2.81 -5.91 6.72
CA ILE A 277 -3.67 -5.71 5.55
C ILE A 277 -3.12 -4.59 4.68
N SER A 278 -3.03 -4.83 3.38
CA SER A 278 -2.56 -3.81 2.44
C SER A 278 -3.02 -4.09 1.02
N ALA A 279 -3.07 -3.06 0.20
CA ALA A 279 -3.28 -3.20 -1.24
C ALA A 279 -2.01 -3.67 -1.99
N THR A 280 -0.86 -3.37 -1.44
CA THR A 280 0.46 -3.78 -1.93
C THR A 280 1.35 -4.02 -0.72
N VAL A 281 2.02 -5.15 -0.66
CA VAL A 281 2.93 -5.50 0.44
C VAL A 281 4.37 -5.19 0.04
N ASP A 282 4.70 -5.37 -1.24
CA ASP A 282 6.04 -5.16 -1.74
C ASP A 282 6.45 -3.69 -1.74
N ARG A 283 7.54 -3.39 -1.06
CA ARG A 283 8.09 -2.05 -0.86
C ARG A 283 9.24 -1.80 -1.82
N LYS A 284 9.25 -0.61 -2.43
CA LYS A 284 10.34 -0.18 -3.35
C LYS A 284 11.68 0.00 -2.64
N ASP A 285 11.67 0.28 -1.33
CA ASP A 285 12.84 0.44 -0.48
C ASP A 285 13.40 -0.88 0.09
N LYS A 286 12.85 -2.03 -0.35
CA LYS A 286 13.22 -3.39 0.06
C LYS A 286 13.00 -3.70 1.55
N LEU A 287 12.26 -2.89 2.28
CA LEU A 287 11.92 -3.13 3.69
C LEU A 287 10.71 -4.06 3.89
N THR A 288 10.23 -4.74 2.87
CA THR A 288 9.16 -5.75 2.98
C THR A 288 9.52 -6.87 3.97
N CYS A 289 10.81 -7.24 4.05
CA CYS A 289 11.28 -8.25 4.99
C CYS A 289 10.97 -7.89 6.46
N VAL A 290 11.02 -6.60 6.82
CA VAL A 290 10.69 -6.13 8.19
C VAL A 290 9.24 -6.45 8.55
N LEU A 291 8.32 -6.32 7.60
CA LEU A 291 6.91 -6.67 7.81
C LEU A 291 6.77 -8.15 8.16
N TYR A 292 7.46 -9.02 7.43
CA TYR A 292 7.43 -10.47 7.67
C TYR A 292 8.06 -10.85 9.02
N MET A 293 9.09 -10.12 9.46
CA MET A 293 9.73 -10.38 10.75
C MET A 293 8.79 -10.12 11.94
N PHE A 294 7.89 -9.14 11.84
CA PHE A 294 7.02 -8.73 12.93
C PHE A 294 5.61 -9.29 12.83
N ILE A 295 5.03 -9.35 11.64
CA ILE A 295 3.60 -9.67 11.45
C ILE A 295 3.40 -11.14 11.03
N GLY A 296 4.39 -11.73 10.37
CA GLY A 296 4.32 -13.05 9.77
C GLY A 296 4.31 -13.01 8.25
N PRO A 297 4.21 -14.18 7.59
CA PRO A 297 4.31 -14.28 6.13
C PRO A 297 3.10 -13.67 5.42
N LYS A 298 3.26 -13.37 4.15
CA LYS A 298 2.13 -13.10 3.26
C LYS A 298 1.38 -14.40 2.99
N ILE A 299 0.17 -14.54 3.51
CA ILE A 299 -0.65 -15.76 3.46
C ILE A 299 -1.67 -15.73 2.32
N TYR A 300 -1.97 -14.54 1.79
CA TYR A 300 -2.89 -14.36 0.68
C TYR A 300 -2.49 -13.19 -0.19
N THR A 301 -2.63 -13.37 -1.49
CA THR A 301 -2.53 -12.31 -2.51
C THR A 301 -3.70 -12.44 -3.44
N GLU A 302 -4.54 -11.41 -3.50
CA GLU A 302 -5.59 -11.35 -4.51
C GLU A 302 -5.04 -10.71 -5.77
N GLU A 303 -4.96 -11.48 -6.84
CA GLU A 303 -4.74 -10.93 -8.16
C GLU A 303 -6.05 -10.29 -8.64
N ARG A 304 -5.97 -9.03 -9.05
CA ARG A 304 -7.12 -8.35 -9.65
C ARG A 304 -7.44 -9.06 -10.96
N LYS A 305 -8.57 -9.76 -11.01
CA LYS A 305 -9.10 -10.27 -12.27
C LYS A 305 -9.57 -9.07 -13.09
N ASP A 306 -9.10 -8.98 -14.32
CA ASP A 306 -9.18 -7.85 -15.24
C ASP A 306 -10.60 -7.67 -15.84
N GLU A 307 -11.60 -7.41 -14.98
CA GLU A 307 -12.99 -7.28 -15.42
C GLU A 307 -13.52 -5.84 -15.36
N ASP A 308 -12.71 -4.88 -14.92
CA ASP A 308 -13.17 -3.48 -14.87
C ASP A 308 -12.99 -2.83 -16.25
N PRO A 309 -14.08 -2.39 -16.90
CA PRO A 309 -14.03 -1.81 -18.25
C PRO A 309 -13.47 -0.38 -18.26
N VAL A 310 -12.32 -0.16 -17.63
CA VAL A 310 -11.71 1.17 -17.54
C VAL A 310 -11.22 1.64 -18.90
N CYS A 311 -11.64 2.85 -19.29
CA CYS A 311 -11.11 3.55 -20.44
C CYS A 311 -10.12 4.63 -19.99
N VAL A 312 -8.85 4.47 -20.36
CA VAL A 312 -7.81 5.48 -20.14
C VAL A 312 -7.75 6.39 -21.37
N ARG A 313 -8.04 7.67 -21.16
CA ARG A 313 -7.98 8.73 -22.17
C ARG A 313 -6.75 9.60 -21.92
N SER A 314 -5.69 9.33 -22.65
CA SER A 314 -4.44 10.06 -22.55
C SER A 314 -4.47 11.28 -23.46
N VAL A 315 -4.23 12.46 -22.91
CA VAL A 315 -4.21 13.70 -23.68
C VAL A 315 -2.84 14.37 -23.54
N GLU A 316 -2.06 14.36 -24.62
CA GLU A 316 -0.76 15.01 -24.65
C GLU A 316 -0.95 16.53 -24.80
N TYR A 317 -0.47 17.29 -23.81
CA TYR A 317 -0.50 18.75 -23.89
C TYR A 317 0.72 19.26 -24.68
N ILE A 318 0.45 20.02 -25.75
CA ILE A 318 1.45 20.60 -26.63
C ILE A 318 1.39 22.12 -26.46
N ALA A 319 2.47 22.69 -25.93
CA ALA A 319 2.63 24.15 -25.83
C ALA A 319 3.53 24.66 -26.95
N SER A 320 3.18 25.78 -27.51
CA SER A 320 4.04 26.57 -28.42
C SER A 320 5.04 27.47 -27.70
N ASP A 321 4.85 27.67 -26.38
CA ASP A 321 5.68 28.54 -25.55
C ASP A 321 7.07 27.89 -25.30
N PRO A 322 8.18 28.54 -25.75
CA PRO A 322 9.52 28.01 -25.55
C PRO A 322 9.90 27.88 -24.08
N GLN A 323 9.52 28.84 -23.23
CA GLN A 323 9.88 28.83 -21.79
C GLN A 323 9.17 27.70 -21.08
N PHE A 324 7.92 27.40 -21.46
CA PHE A 324 7.23 26.24 -20.90
C PHE A 324 7.92 24.91 -21.29
N ASN A 325 8.41 24.81 -22.51
CA ASN A 325 9.04 23.59 -23.02
C ASN A 325 10.45 23.34 -22.48
N GLU A 326 11.12 24.36 -21.89
CA GLU A 326 12.43 24.22 -21.27
C GLU A 326 12.37 23.34 -20.02
N THR A 327 13.41 22.51 -19.84
CA THR A 327 13.57 21.67 -18.66
C THR A 327 14.49 22.36 -17.65
N GLU A 328 13.95 22.59 -16.45
CA GLU A 328 14.71 23.17 -15.33
C GLU A 328 15.66 22.12 -14.76
N THR A 329 16.95 22.47 -14.74
CA THR A 329 18.00 21.58 -14.21
C THR A 329 18.75 22.23 -13.05
N ASP A 330 19.36 21.40 -12.20
CA ASP A 330 20.29 21.86 -11.19
C ASP A 330 21.69 22.10 -11.82
N PHE A 331 22.63 22.55 -11.00
CA PHE A 331 24.01 22.81 -11.43
C PHE A 331 24.77 21.57 -11.94
N ARG A 332 24.18 20.36 -11.77
CA ARG A 332 24.70 19.08 -12.24
C ARG A 332 23.98 18.57 -13.49
N GLY A 333 23.08 19.36 -14.05
CA GLY A 333 22.27 18.99 -15.20
C GLY A 333 21.12 18.02 -14.88
N GLN A 334 20.78 17.82 -13.60
CA GLN A 334 19.65 16.97 -13.23
C GLN A 334 18.36 17.78 -13.18
N THR A 335 17.28 17.19 -13.69
CA THR A 335 15.97 17.84 -13.71
C THR A 335 15.44 18.09 -12.30
N LYS A 336 15.10 19.34 -11.98
CA LYS A 336 14.46 19.77 -10.74
C LYS A 336 12.98 19.39 -10.76
N TYR A 337 12.62 18.21 -10.30
CA TYR A 337 11.26 17.70 -10.38
C TYR A 337 10.20 18.63 -9.78
N SER A 338 10.43 19.14 -8.57
CA SER A 338 9.46 20.05 -7.89
C SER A 338 9.25 21.34 -8.67
N THR A 339 10.32 21.92 -9.24
CA THR A 339 10.25 23.12 -10.08
C THR A 339 9.47 22.83 -11.36
N MET A 340 9.70 21.69 -11.99
CA MET A 340 8.96 21.26 -13.17
C MET A 340 7.46 21.08 -12.88
N ILE A 341 7.08 20.48 -11.74
CA ILE A 341 5.68 20.39 -11.31
C ILE A 341 5.08 21.79 -11.09
N SER A 342 5.83 22.71 -10.46
CA SER A 342 5.37 24.09 -10.26
C SER A 342 5.20 24.83 -11.58
N LYS A 343 6.07 24.60 -12.57
CA LYS A 343 5.95 25.14 -13.93
C LYS A 343 4.64 24.68 -14.60
N LEU A 344 4.30 23.38 -14.53
CA LEU A 344 3.02 22.87 -15.04
C LEU A 344 1.82 23.53 -14.36
N CYS A 345 1.90 23.70 -13.03
CA CYS A 345 0.81 24.27 -12.24
C CYS A 345 0.62 25.78 -12.49
N GLY A 346 1.69 26.51 -12.83
CA GLY A 346 1.66 27.94 -13.08
C GLY A 346 1.33 28.32 -14.52
N PHE A 347 1.24 27.37 -15.45
CA PHE A 347 1.00 27.67 -16.85
C PHE A 347 -0.50 27.75 -17.18
N GLY A 348 -1.02 28.97 -17.27
CA GLY A 348 -2.45 29.27 -17.46
C GLY A 348 -3.09 28.54 -18.65
N PRO A 349 -2.52 28.61 -19.89
CA PRO A 349 -3.12 27.97 -21.07
C PRO A 349 -3.34 26.46 -20.90
N ARG A 350 -2.42 25.77 -20.18
CA ARG A 350 -2.57 24.34 -19.85
C ARG A 350 -3.72 24.11 -18.84
N SER A 351 -3.82 24.99 -17.85
CA SER A 351 -4.87 24.90 -16.84
C SER A 351 -6.24 25.16 -17.45
N ASP A 352 -6.36 26.13 -18.35
CA ASP A 352 -7.59 26.42 -19.11
C ASP A 352 -8.00 25.23 -19.99
N PHE A 353 -7.04 24.59 -20.63
CA PHE A 353 -7.29 23.39 -21.42
C PHE A 353 -7.83 22.24 -20.55
N ILE A 354 -7.31 22.07 -19.33
CA ILE A 354 -7.83 21.07 -18.40
C ILE A 354 -9.27 21.41 -17.95
N VAL A 355 -9.57 22.69 -17.70
CA VAL A 355 -10.93 23.15 -17.37
C VAL A 355 -11.90 22.87 -18.53
N LYS A 356 -11.46 23.05 -19.79
CA LYS A 356 -12.25 22.65 -20.97
C LYS A 356 -12.53 21.14 -20.95
N ILE A 357 -11.51 20.30 -20.72
CA ILE A 357 -11.69 18.85 -20.62
C ILE A 357 -12.72 18.48 -19.54
N LEU A 358 -12.69 19.13 -18.37
CA LEU A 358 -13.65 18.89 -17.29
C LEU A 358 -15.09 19.22 -17.73
N SER A 359 -15.27 20.32 -18.42
CA SER A 359 -16.59 20.69 -18.99
C SER A 359 -17.08 19.66 -20.01
N ASP A 360 -16.20 19.24 -20.93
CA ASP A 360 -16.53 18.28 -21.99
C ASP A 360 -16.90 16.89 -21.41
N LEU A 361 -16.22 16.44 -20.33
CA LEU A 361 -16.54 15.20 -19.62
C LEU A 361 -17.94 15.24 -18.98
N LEU A 362 -18.34 16.37 -18.42
CA LEU A 362 -19.68 16.52 -17.86
C LEU A 362 -20.76 16.58 -18.92
N VAL A 363 -20.48 17.21 -20.07
CA VAL A 363 -21.40 17.20 -21.22
C VAL A 363 -21.60 15.76 -21.72
N GLU A 364 -20.50 15.03 -21.96
CA GLU A 364 -20.57 13.61 -22.38
C GLU A 364 -21.37 12.77 -21.37
N SER A 365 -21.14 12.99 -20.08
CA SER A 365 -21.86 12.26 -19.03
C SER A 365 -23.38 12.50 -19.08
N LYS A 366 -23.81 13.77 -19.26
CA LYS A 366 -25.23 14.13 -19.38
C LYS A 366 -25.87 13.55 -20.64
N GLU A 367 -25.16 13.57 -21.77
CA GLU A 367 -25.63 12.97 -23.02
C GLU A 367 -25.87 11.46 -22.90
N ASN A 368 -25.06 10.79 -22.07
CA ASN A 368 -25.20 9.36 -21.79
C ASN A 368 -26.17 9.05 -20.64
N ASN A 369 -26.98 10.00 -20.17
CA ASN A 369 -27.88 9.87 -19.03
C ASN A 369 -27.19 9.34 -17.76
N ASN A 370 -25.92 9.70 -17.56
CA ASN A 370 -25.12 9.27 -16.43
C ASN A 370 -24.67 10.49 -15.60
N GLU A 371 -24.98 10.50 -14.32
CA GLU A 371 -24.48 11.51 -13.39
C GLU A 371 -23.05 11.17 -12.95
N ALA A 372 -22.05 11.54 -13.75
CA ALA A 372 -20.68 11.29 -13.40
C ALA A 372 -20.16 12.26 -12.34
N GLN A 373 -19.44 11.75 -11.39
CA GLN A 373 -18.65 12.52 -10.45
C GLN A 373 -17.16 12.40 -10.79
N ILE A 374 -16.50 13.56 -10.88
CA ILE A 374 -15.11 13.66 -11.34
C ILE A 374 -14.19 13.98 -10.17
N MET A 375 -13.14 13.19 -9.98
CA MET A 375 -12.02 13.52 -9.10
C MET A 375 -10.84 14.07 -9.90
N VAL A 376 -10.39 15.26 -9.55
CA VAL A 376 -9.22 15.93 -10.15
C VAL A 376 -8.06 15.84 -9.18
N LEU A 377 -6.94 15.25 -9.61
CA LEU A 377 -5.74 15.07 -8.81
C LEU A 377 -4.58 15.96 -9.24
N ALA A 378 -3.98 16.65 -8.28
CA ALA A 378 -2.77 17.43 -8.49
C ALA A 378 -1.79 17.32 -7.30
N HIS A 379 -0.52 17.71 -7.54
CA HIS A 379 0.49 17.80 -6.51
C HIS A 379 0.33 19.06 -5.66
N ASN A 380 0.06 20.21 -6.29
CA ASN A 380 0.05 21.51 -5.66
C ASN A 380 -1.38 22.04 -5.50
N ARG A 381 -1.63 22.73 -4.38
CA ARG A 381 -2.92 23.37 -4.10
C ARG A 381 -3.18 24.58 -5.01
N CYS A 382 -2.15 25.23 -5.53
CA CYS A 382 -2.30 26.43 -6.39
C CYS A 382 -3.11 26.11 -7.66
N ILE A 383 -2.84 24.98 -8.34
CA ILE A 383 -3.61 24.60 -9.52
C ILE A 383 -5.04 24.17 -9.16
N LEU A 384 -5.25 23.53 -8.00
CA LEU A 384 -6.59 23.20 -7.52
C LEU A 384 -7.40 24.47 -7.23
N LYS A 385 -6.75 25.50 -6.68
CA LYS A 385 -7.38 26.82 -6.47
C LYS A 385 -7.81 27.44 -7.80
N TYR A 386 -6.93 27.41 -8.80
CA TYR A 386 -7.26 27.89 -10.15
C TYR A 386 -8.48 27.15 -10.72
N PHE A 387 -8.53 25.83 -10.61
CA PHE A 387 -9.68 25.05 -11.09
C PHE A 387 -10.95 25.41 -10.35
N TYR A 388 -10.88 25.58 -9.03
CA TYR A 388 -12.04 25.95 -8.23
C TYR A 388 -12.62 27.29 -8.70
N GLU A 389 -11.77 28.31 -8.83
CA GLU A 389 -12.16 29.65 -9.27
C GLU A 389 -12.72 29.61 -10.70
N ALA A 390 -12.06 28.93 -11.62
CA ALA A 390 -12.49 28.84 -13.02
C ALA A 390 -13.81 28.08 -13.19
N ILE A 391 -14.01 26.98 -12.46
CA ILE A 391 -15.25 26.18 -12.50
C ILE A 391 -16.41 26.98 -11.90
N THR A 392 -16.18 27.64 -10.76
CA THR A 392 -17.17 28.46 -10.08
C THR A 392 -17.57 29.67 -10.95
N HIS A 393 -16.61 30.37 -11.55
CA HIS A 393 -16.87 31.50 -12.42
C HIS A 393 -17.65 31.11 -13.68
N LYS A 394 -17.31 29.96 -14.29
CA LYS A 394 -18.02 29.45 -15.47
C LYS A 394 -19.36 28.78 -15.13
N GLY A 395 -19.62 28.43 -13.90
CA GLY A 395 -20.88 27.92 -13.38
C GLY A 395 -21.38 26.60 -13.98
N PHE A 396 -20.49 25.75 -14.56
CA PHE A 396 -20.91 24.54 -15.24
C PHE A 396 -21.01 23.31 -14.32
N ALA A 397 -20.48 23.36 -13.10
CA ALA A 397 -20.51 22.27 -12.12
C ALA A 397 -20.42 22.77 -10.68
N THR A 398 -20.91 21.95 -9.74
CA THR A 398 -20.58 22.12 -8.31
C THR A 398 -19.19 21.58 -8.04
N VAL A 399 -18.38 22.32 -7.26
CA VAL A 399 -16.99 21.99 -7.02
C VAL A 399 -16.64 22.15 -5.55
N GLY A 400 -15.76 21.27 -5.03
CA GLY A 400 -15.27 21.34 -3.67
C GLY A 400 -13.84 20.84 -3.53
N TYR A 401 -13.16 21.25 -2.44
CA TYR A 401 -11.81 20.80 -2.12
C TYR A 401 -11.81 19.53 -1.26
N TYR A 402 -10.86 18.65 -1.55
CA TYR A 402 -10.56 17.51 -0.71
C TYR A 402 -9.06 17.47 -0.42
N VAL A 403 -8.59 18.36 0.45
CA VAL A 403 -7.17 18.59 0.74
C VAL A 403 -6.88 18.49 2.24
N GLY A 404 -5.63 18.20 2.59
CA GLY A 404 -5.23 18.07 3.99
C GLY A 404 -5.46 19.36 4.80
N GLY A 405 -5.84 19.22 6.06
CA GLY A 405 -6.11 20.33 6.98
C GLY A 405 -7.54 20.89 6.92
N MET A 406 -8.44 20.30 6.13
CA MET A 406 -9.87 20.62 6.15
C MET A 406 -10.57 19.93 7.33
N LYS A 407 -11.64 20.54 7.82
CA LYS A 407 -12.51 19.94 8.83
C LYS A 407 -13.30 18.77 8.22
N GLN A 408 -13.67 17.80 9.05
CA GLN A 408 -14.41 16.60 8.59
C GLN A 408 -15.75 16.96 7.92
N ALA A 409 -16.45 17.96 8.46
CA ALA A 409 -17.72 18.43 7.89
C ALA A 409 -17.54 18.97 6.45
N ASP A 410 -16.49 19.77 6.21
CA ASP A 410 -16.20 20.34 4.89
C ASP A 410 -15.82 19.25 3.87
N LEU A 411 -15.10 18.22 4.33
CA LEU A 411 -14.77 17.06 3.51
C LEU A 411 -16.03 16.28 3.12
N GLN A 412 -16.93 16.05 4.08
CA GLN A 412 -18.22 15.38 3.84
C GLN A 412 -19.10 16.17 2.87
N GLU A 413 -19.17 17.51 3.00
CA GLU A 413 -19.90 18.34 2.03
C GLU A 413 -19.32 18.20 0.61
N THR A 414 -18.00 18.16 0.51
CA THR A 414 -17.31 18.01 -0.79
C THR A 414 -17.63 16.68 -1.46
N GLU A 415 -17.92 15.62 -0.71
CA GLU A 415 -18.25 14.29 -1.24
C GLU A 415 -19.50 14.28 -2.14
N TYR A 416 -20.37 15.29 -2.01
CA TYR A 416 -21.59 15.45 -2.82
C TYR A 416 -21.40 16.41 -4.01
N LYS A 417 -20.23 17.04 -4.20
CA LYS A 417 -19.98 17.95 -5.34
C LYS A 417 -19.69 17.14 -6.62
N GLN A 418 -20.07 17.67 -7.77
CA GLN A 418 -19.81 17.01 -9.07
C GLN A 418 -18.32 16.90 -9.38
N ILE A 419 -17.53 17.92 -8.98
CA ILE A 419 -16.08 17.92 -9.15
C ILE A 419 -15.40 18.01 -7.78
N VAL A 420 -14.60 16.99 -7.46
CA VAL A 420 -13.81 16.90 -6.24
C VAL A 420 -12.35 17.21 -6.56
N LEU A 421 -11.83 18.31 -6.06
CA LEU A 421 -10.44 18.75 -6.25
C LEU A 421 -9.56 18.25 -5.12
N ALA A 422 -8.71 17.27 -5.39
CA ALA A 422 -7.94 16.60 -4.35
C ALA A 422 -6.43 16.60 -4.62
N THR A 423 -5.64 16.64 -3.54
CA THR A 423 -4.22 16.32 -3.66
C THR A 423 -4.01 14.80 -3.72
N TYR A 424 -2.95 14.36 -4.41
CA TYR A 424 -2.60 12.93 -4.46
C TYR A 424 -2.45 12.27 -3.09
N ALA A 425 -1.99 13.00 -2.08
CA ALA A 425 -1.85 12.50 -0.72
C ALA A 425 -3.22 12.18 -0.10
N MET A 426 -4.18 13.10 -0.21
CA MET A 426 -5.53 12.91 0.32
C MET A 426 -6.31 11.84 -0.43
N ALA A 427 -6.25 11.86 -1.75
CA ALA A 427 -6.91 10.84 -2.58
C ALA A 427 -6.38 9.42 -2.30
N ALA A 428 -5.08 9.27 -2.07
CA ALA A 428 -4.50 7.95 -1.79
C ALA A 428 -4.99 7.34 -0.47
N GLU A 429 -5.40 8.16 0.51
CA GLU A 429 -5.55 7.71 1.89
C GLU A 429 -6.97 7.89 2.45
N ALA A 430 -7.63 9.02 2.17
CA ALA A 430 -8.82 9.45 2.92
C ALA A 430 -10.15 9.25 2.19
N LEU A 431 -10.15 9.16 0.89
CA LEU A 431 -11.36 9.33 0.09
C LEU A 431 -12.20 8.05 0.02
N ASP A 432 -13.46 8.09 0.46
CA ASP A 432 -14.43 6.98 0.36
C ASP A 432 -15.72 7.40 -0.37
N ILE A 433 -15.59 8.03 -1.52
CA ILE A 433 -16.72 8.45 -2.34
C ILE A 433 -17.08 7.33 -3.31
N LYS A 434 -18.29 6.79 -3.20
CA LYS A 434 -18.77 5.65 -4.01
C LYS A 434 -19.20 6.04 -5.43
N SER A 435 -19.64 7.27 -5.61
CA SER A 435 -20.15 7.83 -6.87
C SER A 435 -19.06 8.24 -7.87
N LEU A 436 -17.78 8.23 -7.46
CA LEU A 436 -16.66 8.57 -8.33
C LEU A 436 -16.51 7.58 -9.49
N SER A 437 -16.76 8.04 -10.70
CA SER A 437 -16.65 7.26 -11.95
C SER A 437 -15.54 7.78 -12.88
N ILE A 438 -15.11 9.02 -12.70
CA ILE A 438 -14.07 9.66 -13.53
C ILE A 438 -12.92 10.17 -12.66
N LEU A 439 -11.69 9.84 -13.08
CA LEU A 439 -10.44 10.33 -12.51
C LEU A 439 -9.70 11.18 -13.53
N LEU A 440 -9.42 12.45 -13.22
CA LEU A 440 -8.54 13.30 -14.02
C LEU A 440 -7.23 13.58 -13.27
N MET A 441 -6.11 13.22 -13.88
CA MET A 441 -4.78 13.51 -13.37
C MET A 441 -4.25 14.81 -14.00
N ALA A 442 -4.38 15.92 -13.27
CA ALA A 442 -3.97 17.24 -13.74
C ALA A 442 -2.44 17.43 -13.71
N THR A 443 -1.72 16.70 -12.87
CA THR A 443 -0.26 16.69 -12.85
C THR A 443 0.28 15.26 -12.84
N PRO A 444 1.44 14.99 -13.46
CA PRO A 444 1.94 13.64 -13.63
C PRO A 444 2.42 13.01 -12.32
N LYS A 445 2.07 11.75 -12.09
CA LYS A 445 2.53 10.91 -10.97
C LYS A 445 2.92 9.54 -11.49
N THR A 446 3.95 8.93 -10.91
CA THR A 446 4.45 7.62 -11.38
C THR A 446 3.58 6.47 -10.91
N ASP A 447 3.24 6.43 -9.61
CA ASP A 447 2.45 5.38 -9.00
C ASP A 447 1.02 5.86 -8.76
N ILE A 448 0.10 5.27 -9.47
CA ILE A 448 -1.31 5.66 -9.53
C ILE A 448 -2.26 4.55 -9.09
N THR A 449 -1.72 3.41 -8.64
CA THR A 449 -2.50 2.23 -8.26
C THR A 449 -3.63 2.56 -7.28
N GLN A 450 -3.30 3.31 -6.23
CA GLN A 450 -4.29 3.73 -5.24
C GLN A 450 -5.28 4.75 -5.80
N SER A 451 -4.80 5.69 -6.63
CA SER A 451 -5.64 6.73 -7.23
C SER A 451 -6.70 6.14 -8.16
N VAL A 452 -6.29 5.24 -9.05
CA VAL A 452 -7.23 4.53 -9.95
C VAL A 452 -8.20 3.65 -9.17
N GLY A 453 -7.73 3.00 -8.09
CA GLY A 453 -8.60 2.21 -7.21
C GLY A 453 -9.75 3.00 -6.58
N ARG A 454 -9.74 4.34 -6.61
CA ARG A 454 -10.82 5.17 -6.04
C ARG A 454 -12.07 5.18 -6.90
N ILE A 455 -11.94 5.21 -8.23
CA ILE A 455 -13.09 5.13 -9.13
C ILE A 455 -13.60 3.69 -9.32
N LEU A 456 -12.95 2.71 -8.71
CA LEU A 456 -13.28 1.29 -8.82
C LEU A 456 -13.82 0.71 -7.50
N ARG A 457 -14.25 1.56 -6.57
CA ARG A 457 -14.85 1.11 -5.29
C ARG A 457 -16.23 0.50 -5.47
N VAL A 458 -16.97 1.03 -6.42
CA VAL A 458 -18.24 0.48 -6.88
C VAL A 458 -18.06 0.15 -8.36
N ARG A 459 -18.75 -0.86 -8.84
CA ARG A 459 -18.75 -1.19 -10.26
C ARG A 459 -19.51 -0.12 -11.01
N HIS A 460 -18.83 0.56 -11.90
CA HIS A 460 -19.42 1.50 -12.86
C HIS A 460 -19.36 0.86 -14.25
N ASP A 461 -20.34 1.18 -15.11
CA ASP A 461 -20.40 0.61 -16.46
C ASP A 461 -19.22 1.07 -17.32
N ASN A 462 -18.80 2.33 -17.18
CA ASN A 462 -17.72 2.91 -17.97
C ASN A 462 -16.83 3.86 -17.15
N PRO A 463 -16.01 3.35 -16.21
CA PRO A 463 -15.10 4.20 -15.46
C PRO A 463 -13.99 4.77 -16.37
N VAL A 464 -13.71 6.07 -16.23
CA VAL A 464 -12.78 6.79 -17.09
C VAL A 464 -11.59 7.32 -16.28
N VAL A 465 -10.39 7.15 -16.84
CA VAL A 465 -9.17 7.81 -16.35
C VAL A 465 -8.68 8.78 -17.43
N VAL A 466 -8.66 10.07 -17.14
CA VAL A 466 -8.05 11.08 -18.01
C VAL A 466 -6.64 11.39 -17.52
N ASP A 467 -5.67 11.13 -18.36
CA ASP A 467 -4.24 11.28 -18.05
C ASP A 467 -3.66 12.40 -18.91
N ILE A 468 -3.39 13.56 -18.28
CA ILE A 468 -2.74 14.69 -18.96
C ILE A 468 -1.24 14.44 -19.00
N VAL A 469 -0.71 14.34 -20.20
CA VAL A 469 0.69 13.98 -20.47
C VAL A 469 1.44 15.20 -21.03
N ASP A 470 2.52 15.58 -20.36
CA ASP A 470 3.37 16.69 -20.78
C ASP A 470 4.62 16.19 -21.51
N ARG A 471 5.15 16.97 -22.48
CA ARG A 471 6.24 16.54 -23.39
C ARG A 471 7.63 16.47 -22.77
N HIS A 472 7.83 17.07 -21.60
CA HIS A 472 9.14 17.04 -20.93
C HIS A 472 9.56 15.57 -20.65
N GLU A 473 10.81 15.25 -20.90
CA GLU A 473 11.34 13.88 -20.81
C GLU A 473 10.99 13.20 -19.47
N ILE A 474 11.13 13.91 -18.36
CA ILE A 474 10.83 13.39 -17.03
C ILE A 474 9.36 12.92 -16.91
N PHE A 475 8.42 13.63 -17.52
CA PHE A 475 6.99 13.30 -17.50
C PHE A 475 6.63 12.23 -18.51
N GLN A 476 7.32 12.16 -19.65
CA GLN A 476 7.20 11.07 -20.62
C GLN A 476 7.70 9.74 -20.03
N ASN A 477 8.77 9.78 -19.24
CA ASN A 477 9.26 8.62 -18.50
C ASN A 477 8.23 8.13 -17.46
N GLN A 478 7.53 9.04 -16.78
CA GLN A 478 6.45 8.70 -15.86
C GLN A 478 5.23 8.15 -16.62
N TRP A 479 4.85 8.74 -17.75
CA TRP A 479 3.79 8.23 -18.62
C TRP A 479 4.06 6.80 -19.08
N THR A 480 5.29 6.51 -19.50
CA THR A 480 5.69 5.16 -19.89
C THR A 480 5.46 4.12 -18.78
N LYS A 481 5.71 4.49 -17.51
CA LYS A 481 5.44 3.63 -16.34
C LYS A 481 3.94 3.47 -16.11
N ARG A 482 3.15 4.56 -16.18
CA ARG A 482 1.68 4.50 -16.06
C ARG A 482 1.06 3.65 -17.17
N ARG A 483 1.50 3.82 -18.41
CA ARG A 483 1.04 3.03 -19.56
C ARG A 483 1.28 1.53 -19.37
N ARG A 484 2.42 1.14 -18.77
CA ARG A 484 2.68 -0.27 -18.42
C ARG A 484 1.71 -0.77 -17.35
N PHE A 485 1.42 0.03 -16.35
CA PHE A 485 0.43 -0.29 -15.33
C PHE A 485 -0.97 -0.48 -15.95
N TYR A 486 -1.44 0.45 -16.77
CA TYR A 486 -2.74 0.33 -17.45
C TYR A 486 -2.84 -0.92 -18.32
N LYS A 487 -1.78 -1.24 -19.08
CA LYS A 487 -1.71 -2.48 -19.87
C LYS A 487 -1.73 -3.73 -19.00
N LYS A 488 -1.03 -3.70 -17.85
CA LYS A 488 -1.06 -4.81 -16.88
C LYS A 488 -2.47 -5.02 -16.30
N CYS A 489 -3.22 -3.94 -16.09
CA CYS A 489 -4.62 -3.98 -15.64
C CYS A 489 -5.63 -4.23 -16.77
N ASN A 490 -5.17 -4.55 -17.99
CA ASN A 490 -6.01 -4.79 -19.17
C ASN A 490 -6.99 -3.66 -19.50
N TYR A 491 -6.64 -2.39 -19.15
CA TYR A 491 -7.48 -1.22 -19.41
C TYR A 491 -7.34 -0.77 -20.87
N ARG A 492 -8.46 -0.37 -21.49
CA ARG A 492 -8.42 0.27 -22.81
C ARG A 492 -7.64 1.58 -22.73
N ILE A 493 -6.76 1.83 -23.69
CA ILE A 493 -6.00 3.08 -23.76
C ILE A 493 -6.21 3.74 -25.10
N VAL A 494 -6.67 4.98 -25.06
CA VAL A 494 -6.78 5.86 -26.23
C VAL A 494 -6.00 7.13 -25.99
N ALA A 495 -5.51 7.74 -27.04
CA ALA A 495 -4.64 8.91 -26.97
C ALA A 495 -5.00 9.95 -28.01
N THR A 496 -4.93 11.20 -27.62
CA THR A 496 -4.97 12.37 -28.49
C THR A 496 -3.97 13.43 -28.01
N ASP A 497 -3.87 14.53 -28.69
CA ASP A 497 -3.12 15.71 -28.23
C ASP A 497 -4.01 16.97 -28.20
N SER A 498 -3.51 18.01 -27.53
CA SER A 498 -4.27 19.25 -27.32
C SER A 498 -4.59 20.00 -28.62
N ILE A 499 -3.87 19.75 -29.72
CA ILE A 499 -4.10 20.37 -31.01
C ILE A 499 -5.27 19.67 -31.73
N ARG A 500 -5.29 18.34 -31.70
CA ARG A 500 -6.33 17.52 -32.36
C ARG A 500 -7.59 17.37 -31.52
N TYR A 501 -7.52 17.66 -30.23
CA TYR A 501 -8.62 17.46 -29.30
C TYR A 501 -9.86 18.28 -29.67
N LYS A 502 -10.98 17.61 -29.92
CA LYS A 502 -12.28 18.23 -30.23
C LYS A 502 -13.34 18.03 -29.17
N GLY A 503 -13.13 17.09 -28.26
CA GLY A 503 -14.06 16.76 -27.18
C GLY A 503 -13.78 15.37 -26.60
N MET A 504 -14.58 14.98 -25.63
CA MET A 504 -14.48 13.67 -24.95
C MET A 504 -15.44 12.62 -25.51
N ASN A 505 -16.48 13.04 -26.23
CA ASN A 505 -17.40 12.11 -26.88
C ASN A 505 -16.68 11.38 -28.04
N ILE A 506 -16.49 10.06 -27.89
CA ILE A 506 -15.66 9.27 -28.79
C ILE A 506 -16.53 8.25 -29.53
N ASP A 507 -16.78 8.50 -30.80
CA ASP A 507 -17.25 7.43 -31.69
C ASP A 507 -16.04 6.63 -32.19
N TRP A 508 -15.84 5.46 -31.61
CA TRP A 508 -14.72 4.57 -31.91
C TRP A 508 -14.65 4.09 -33.36
N LYS A 509 -15.72 4.25 -34.13
CA LYS A 509 -15.78 3.78 -35.52
C LYS A 509 -15.32 4.86 -36.50
N THR A 510 -15.64 6.10 -36.22
CA THR A 510 -15.47 7.22 -37.16
C THR A 510 -14.50 8.29 -36.69
N ASP A 511 -14.23 8.40 -35.39
CA ASP A 511 -13.40 9.46 -34.82
C ASP A 511 -11.91 9.21 -35.10
N LYS A 512 -11.31 10.11 -35.89
CA LYS A 512 -9.88 10.12 -36.21
C LYS A 512 -9.04 10.98 -35.26
N THR A 513 -9.66 11.68 -34.33
CA THR A 513 -8.95 12.55 -33.37
C THR A 513 -8.33 11.74 -32.23
N TRP A 514 -8.88 10.57 -31.94
CA TRP A 514 -8.37 9.65 -30.93
C TRP A 514 -7.75 8.39 -31.55
N ASN A 515 -6.52 8.09 -31.15
CA ASN A 515 -5.80 6.91 -31.57
C ASN A 515 -5.98 5.77 -30.55
N ARG A 516 -6.28 4.58 -30.99
CA ARG A 516 -6.27 3.38 -30.15
C ARG A 516 -4.82 2.97 -29.86
N VAL A 517 -4.42 2.97 -28.58
CA VAL A 517 -3.07 2.59 -28.13
C VAL A 517 -3.04 1.16 -27.60
N PHE A 518 -4.12 0.73 -26.97
CA PHE A 518 -4.27 -0.62 -26.45
C PHE A 518 -5.75 -0.97 -26.25
N ASP A 519 -6.15 -2.13 -26.75
CA ASP A 519 -7.47 -2.71 -26.47
C ASP A 519 -7.34 -3.89 -25.47
N PRO A 520 -8.31 -4.06 -24.57
CA PRO A 520 -8.32 -5.18 -23.63
C PRO A 520 -8.31 -6.52 -24.35
N LYS A 521 -7.54 -7.47 -23.84
CA LYS A 521 -7.58 -8.86 -24.31
C LYS A 521 -8.86 -9.51 -23.79
N ILE A 522 -9.69 -10.01 -24.69
CA ILE A 522 -10.87 -10.80 -24.33
C ILE A 522 -10.38 -12.18 -23.92
N HIS A 523 -10.42 -12.51 -22.64
CA HIS A 523 -10.27 -13.89 -22.21
C HIS A 523 -11.54 -14.65 -22.62
N LYS A 524 -11.46 -15.54 -23.62
CA LYS A 524 -12.51 -16.50 -23.89
C LYS A 524 -12.62 -17.40 -22.66
N HIS A 525 -13.73 -17.27 -21.93
CA HIS A 525 -14.13 -18.33 -21.02
C HIS A 525 -14.43 -19.56 -21.90
N ASN A 526 -13.62 -20.58 -21.82
CA ASN A 526 -13.99 -21.90 -22.29
C ASN A 526 -15.12 -22.39 -21.37
N ASN A 527 -16.36 -22.15 -21.81
CA ASN A 527 -17.50 -22.92 -21.35
C ASN A 527 -17.45 -24.28 -22.07
N ASP A 528 -16.57 -25.15 -21.64
CA ASP A 528 -16.68 -26.58 -21.88
C ASP A 528 -17.02 -27.22 -20.53
N ASN A 529 -18.30 -27.27 -20.26
CA ASN A 529 -18.88 -28.16 -19.28
C ASN A 529 -20.04 -28.89 -19.93
N GLU A 530 -19.75 -30.05 -20.48
CA GLU A 530 -20.65 -31.21 -20.44
C GLU A 530 -19.81 -32.47 -20.40
N GLY A 531 -20.00 -33.27 -19.36
CA GLY A 531 -19.67 -34.69 -19.38
C GLY A 531 -18.76 -35.23 -18.28
N THR A 532 -19.42 -35.86 -17.29
CA THR A 532 -18.97 -37.04 -16.52
C THR A 532 -17.85 -36.95 -15.51
N GLY A 533 -18.24 -37.15 -14.30
CA GLY A 533 -17.68 -37.78 -13.12
C GLY A 533 -16.16 -38.01 -13.03
N GLY A 534 -15.55 -37.39 -12.05
CA GLY A 534 -14.20 -37.72 -11.63
C GLY A 534 -13.63 -36.65 -10.72
N ASN A 535 -13.51 -36.89 -9.44
CA ASN A 535 -12.84 -36.06 -8.48
C ASN A 535 -11.45 -35.64 -8.99
N PRO A 536 -11.15 -34.35 -9.17
CA PRO A 536 -9.78 -33.94 -9.28
C PRO A 536 -9.24 -33.70 -7.85
N ILE A 537 -8.38 -34.56 -7.46
CA ILE A 537 -7.43 -34.44 -6.38
C ILE A 537 -6.79 -33.05 -6.41
N LEU A 538 -7.14 -32.22 -5.44
CA LEU A 538 -6.37 -31.03 -5.06
C LEU A 538 -5.04 -31.48 -4.45
N GLN A 539 -4.10 -31.88 -5.31
CA GLN A 539 -2.73 -32.13 -4.90
C GLN A 539 -1.75 -31.19 -5.62
N LYS A 540 -1.02 -30.45 -4.79
CA LYS A 540 0.30 -29.87 -5.08
C LYS A 540 0.35 -28.65 -5.99
N LYS A 541 -0.01 -27.48 -5.45
CA LYS A 541 0.66 -26.20 -5.78
C LYS A 541 0.55 -25.17 -4.65
N CYS A 542 0.69 -25.60 -3.42
CA CYS A 542 0.79 -24.71 -2.26
C CYS A 542 1.87 -25.18 -1.28
N LEU A 543 3.01 -25.57 -1.83
CA LEU A 543 4.25 -25.68 -1.08
C LEU A 543 5.30 -24.94 -1.90
N ILE A 544 5.46 -23.65 -1.59
CA ILE A 544 6.69 -22.96 -1.95
C ILE A 544 7.79 -23.64 -1.15
N ASN A 545 8.57 -24.41 -1.86
CA ASN A 545 9.81 -24.96 -1.36
C ASN A 545 10.74 -23.77 -1.11
N ILE A 546 10.92 -23.40 0.16
CA ILE A 546 11.67 -22.21 0.61
C ILE A 546 13.19 -22.37 0.39
N SER A 547 13.62 -23.43 -0.29
CA SER A 547 15.04 -23.69 -0.57
C SER A 547 15.60 -23.07 -1.86
N THR A 548 14.76 -22.43 -2.68
CA THR A 548 15.25 -21.78 -3.92
C THR A 548 14.55 -20.45 -4.13
N LEU A 549 15.02 -19.41 -3.47
CA LEU A 549 14.92 -18.06 -3.94
C LEU A 549 16.24 -17.74 -4.65
N ASP A 550 16.38 -18.23 -5.87
CA ASP A 550 17.32 -17.66 -6.82
C ASP A 550 16.85 -16.25 -7.17
N ILE A 551 17.64 -15.31 -6.71
CA ILE A 551 17.53 -13.88 -7.08
C ILE A 551 18.24 -13.79 -8.44
N GLU A 552 17.50 -13.88 -9.51
CA GLU A 552 17.99 -13.36 -10.79
C GLU A 552 17.53 -11.90 -10.94
N SER A 553 18.56 -11.08 -11.11
CA SER A 553 18.76 -9.68 -11.56
C SER A 553 17.56 -8.78 -11.79
#